data_8c621cf27cd7164c6403c6a4ee77de78
#
_entry.id   8c621cf27cd7164c6403c6a4ee77de78
#
_cell.length_a   1.000
_cell.length_b   1.000
_cell.length_c   1.000
_cell.angle_alpha   90.00
_cell.angle_beta   90.00
_cell.angle_gamma   90.00
#
_symmetry.space_group_name_H-M   'P 1'
#
loop_
_entity.id
_entity.type
_entity.pdbx_description
1 polymer ?
#
loop_
_entity_poly.entity_id
_entity_poly.type
_entity_poly.pdbx_seq_one_letter_code
_entity_poly.pdbx_strand_id
1 'polypeptide(L)'
;MESLIIKLVPFLKVLFAFVLMLAGMRFKVGLGLSILAGSLAMAFMFGLGPIQWAEAGAVALIQDKFIYLTAIVGLILILSDAMERAGQSKRLMESLSGFLTSPRLRLMFFPALIGLLPMPGGAVFSAPMVKTAAEGMTIKNRDMAVINYWFRHIWELFWPLYPGIILTVALADIQIIDLIAYTWPGTPIMLVAGWFFFLRPGVLDTKDLAMGPLPTTRSKSAAFKEGLPLLVAIVGAIGLEGAIAAFMPSIPFELGVIVALALSVVCVMVQNTQLGLKFLKDVLSKKSLWSMVFVIVAIFVFKDVMLAAGVVEEMARVAGGGAALFASAVFLPFLVGMVAGINVAFVGATFPLLLGILSSLGMQDQTIPYLVLATFAGFTGVMISPIHICFILTCQYFNCDLGRTWRKLVGPCLVFLLSGIGVFWFLV
;
A
#
# COMPACT_ATOMS: atom_id res chain seq x y z
N MET A 1 -25.19 -26.38 23.04
CA MET A 1 -25.28 -26.25 21.59
C MET A 1 -25.90 -24.90 21.19
N GLU A 2 -27.03 -24.46 21.74
CA GLU A 2 -27.65 -23.16 21.47
C GLU A 2 -26.68 -21.95 21.71
N SER A 3 -25.97 -21.94 22.84
CA SER A 3 -25.05 -20.85 23.16
C SER A 3 -23.86 -20.71 22.14
N LEU A 4 -23.43 -21.81 21.54
CA LEU A 4 -22.37 -21.81 20.51
C LEU A 4 -22.92 -21.31 19.18
N ILE A 5 -24.16 -21.70 18.82
CA ILE A 5 -24.82 -21.27 17.58
C ILE A 5 -25.06 -19.76 17.63
N ILE A 6 -25.60 -19.25 18.77
CA ILE A 6 -25.82 -17.80 18.95
C ILE A 6 -24.54 -17.00 18.82
N LYS A 7 -23.42 -17.50 19.33
CA LYS A 7 -22.08 -16.86 19.17
C LYS A 7 -21.55 -16.93 17.74
N LEU A 8 -21.92 -17.94 16.96
CA LEU A 8 -21.41 -18.13 15.62
C LEU A 8 -22.11 -17.27 14.55
N VAL A 9 -23.37 -16.89 14.79
CA VAL A 9 -24.21 -16.15 13.82
C VAL A 9 -23.59 -14.81 13.40
N PRO A 10 -23.15 -13.90 14.28
CA PRO A 10 -22.52 -12.65 13.87
C PRO A 10 -21.26 -12.88 13.02
N PHE A 11 -20.46 -13.86 13.41
CA PHE A 11 -19.25 -14.22 12.64
C PHE A 11 -19.60 -14.71 11.22
N LEU A 12 -20.62 -15.55 11.06
CA LEU A 12 -21.07 -16.04 9.76
C LEU A 12 -21.65 -14.92 8.89
N LYS A 13 -22.37 -13.95 9.47
CA LYS A 13 -22.85 -12.75 8.75
C LYS A 13 -21.68 -11.93 8.20
N VAL A 14 -20.71 -11.62 9.03
CA VAL A 14 -19.51 -10.88 8.64
C VAL A 14 -18.74 -11.65 7.57
N LEU A 15 -18.52 -12.96 7.78
CA LEU A 15 -17.84 -13.82 6.81
C LEU A 15 -18.55 -13.82 5.46
N PHE A 16 -19.87 -13.89 5.43
CA PHE A 16 -20.66 -13.84 4.19
C PHE A 16 -20.44 -12.51 3.45
N ALA A 17 -20.51 -11.37 4.14
CA ALA A 17 -20.25 -10.06 3.54
C ALA A 17 -18.83 -9.98 2.95
N PHE A 18 -17.83 -10.50 3.67
CA PHE A 18 -16.45 -10.58 3.16
C PHE A 18 -16.33 -11.52 1.95
N VAL A 19 -16.98 -12.68 1.96
CA VAL A 19 -16.99 -13.61 0.81
C VAL A 19 -17.61 -12.92 -0.41
N LEU A 20 -18.70 -12.17 -0.24
CA LEU A 20 -19.33 -11.40 -1.31
C LEU A 20 -18.38 -10.33 -1.88
N MET A 21 -17.68 -9.58 -1.00
CA MET A 21 -16.65 -8.61 -1.41
C MET A 21 -15.53 -9.28 -2.20
N LEU A 22 -15.00 -10.40 -1.70
CA LEU A 22 -13.92 -11.15 -2.35
C LEU A 22 -14.37 -11.74 -3.69
N ALA A 23 -15.59 -12.24 -3.77
CA ALA A 23 -16.18 -12.71 -5.02
C ALA A 23 -16.29 -11.57 -6.05
N GLY A 24 -16.81 -10.39 -5.65
CA GLY A 24 -16.86 -9.22 -6.52
C GLY A 24 -15.47 -8.81 -7.06
N MET A 25 -14.46 -8.80 -6.20
CA MET A 25 -13.06 -8.53 -6.59
C MET A 25 -12.56 -9.62 -7.57
N ARG A 26 -12.84 -10.88 -7.30
CA ARG A 26 -12.42 -12.03 -8.13
C ARG A 26 -13.06 -12.02 -9.51
N PHE A 27 -14.33 -11.62 -9.61
CA PHE A 27 -15.07 -11.48 -10.87
C PHE A 27 -14.83 -10.13 -11.56
N LYS A 28 -13.86 -9.33 -11.09
CA LYS A 28 -13.47 -8.04 -11.70
C LYS A 28 -14.60 -7.00 -11.76
N VAL A 29 -15.53 -7.05 -10.83
CA VAL A 29 -16.60 -6.04 -10.67
C VAL A 29 -16.00 -4.65 -10.32
N GLY A 30 -14.79 -4.64 -9.77
CA GLY A 30 -14.10 -3.45 -9.30
C GLY A 30 -14.11 -3.35 -7.77
N LEU A 31 -13.02 -2.79 -7.21
CA LEU A 31 -12.81 -2.76 -5.76
C LEU A 31 -13.91 -1.97 -5.04
N GLY A 32 -14.20 -0.75 -5.49
CA GLY A 32 -15.21 0.09 -4.83
C GLY A 32 -16.61 -0.53 -4.83
N LEU A 33 -17.07 -1.06 -5.98
CA LEU A 33 -18.35 -1.76 -6.06
C LEU A 33 -18.40 -3.01 -5.19
N SER A 34 -17.31 -3.76 -5.10
CA SER A 34 -17.23 -4.95 -4.26
C SER A 34 -17.36 -4.59 -2.78
N ILE A 35 -16.70 -3.52 -2.33
CA ILE A 35 -16.81 -3.00 -0.95
C ILE A 35 -18.23 -2.51 -0.66
N LEU A 36 -18.86 -1.76 -1.58
CA LEU A 36 -20.24 -1.31 -1.42
C LEU A 36 -21.24 -2.48 -1.38
N ALA A 37 -21.04 -3.51 -2.19
CA ALA A 37 -21.87 -4.72 -2.13
C ALA A 37 -21.72 -5.44 -0.79
N GLY A 38 -20.51 -5.53 -0.26
CA GLY A 38 -20.26 -6.05 1.09
C GLY A 38 -20.89 -5.18 2.18
N SER A 39 -20.80 -3.86 2.06
CA SER A 39 -21.46 -2.90 2.94
C SER A 39 -22.98 -3.11 2.98
N LEU A 40 -23.61 -3.25 1.82
CA LEU A 40 -25.04 -3.48 1.70
C LEU A 40 -25.45 -4.83 2.32
N ALA A 41 -24.70 -5.90 2.00
CA ALA A 41 -24.93 -7.21 2.61
C ALA A 41 -24.80 -7.17 4.14
N MET A 42 -23.76 -6.49 4.66
CA MET A 42 -23.53 -6.28 6.08
C MET A 42 -24.74 -5.59 6.73
N ALA A 43 -25.18 -4.46 6.15
CA ALA A 43 -26.33 -3.69 6.62
C ALA A 43 -27.57 -4.58 6.77
N PHE A 44 -27.98 -5.28 5.71
CA PHE A 44 -29.18 -6.13 5.76
C PHE A 44 -29.06 -7.30 6.73
N MET A 45 -27.90 -7.93 6.84
CA MET A 45 -27.70 -9.05 7.75
C MET A 45 -27.73 -8.64 9.22
N PHE A 46 -27.39 -7.40 9.54
CA PHE A 46 -27.46 -6.85 10.89
C PHE A 46 -28.73 -6.01 11.13
N GLY A 47 -29.69 -6.03 10.20
CA GLY A 47 -31.01 -5.43 10.40
C GLY A 47 -31.14 -3.97 10.02
N LEU A 48 -30.13 -3.39 9.36
CA LEU A 48 -30.19 -2.02 8.85
C LEU A 48 -30.95 -2.00 7.52
N GLY A 49 -31.96 -1.13 7.42
CA GLY A 49 -32.75 -0.98 6.19
C GLY A 49 -32.05 -0.18 5.10
N PRO A 50 -32.59 -0.18 3.85
CA PRO A 50 -31.97 0.52 2.73
C PRO A 50 -31.83 2.04 2.94
N ILE A 51 -32.82 2.66 3.59
CA ILE A 51 -32.82 4.11 3.87
C ILE A 51 -31.69 4.41 4.88
N GLN A 52 -31.61 3.66 5.97
CA GLN A 52 -30.57 3.82 6.99
C GLN A 52 -29.17 3.56 6.42
N TRP A 53 -29.03 2.58 5.49
CA TRP A 53 -27.78 2.36 4.76
C TRP A 53 -27.39 3.59 3.92
N ALA A 54 -28.35 4.19 3.21
CA ALA A 54 -28.11 5.38 2.42
C ALA A 54 -27.77 6.60 3.28
N GLU A 55 -28.44 6.76 4.42
CA GLU A 55 -28.18 7.83 5.39
C GLU A 55 -26.78 7.69 5.99
N ALA A 56 -26.38 6.50 6.46
CA ALA A 56 -25.03 6.24 6.96
C ALA A 56 -23.98 6.51 5.87
N GLY A 57 -24.25 6.09 4.62
CA GLY A 57 -23.39 6.38 3.49
C GLY A 57 -23.27 7.87 3.18
N ALA A 58 -24.37 8.63 3.25
CA ALA A 58 -24.33 10.08 3.04
C ALA A 58 -23.53 10.80 4.13
N VAL A 59 -23.71 10.42 5.39
CA VAL A 59 -22.95 10.96 6.53
C VAL A 59 -21.45 10.71 6.36
N ALA A 60 -21.07 9.52 5.87
CA ALA A 60 -19.67 9.18 5.61
C ALA A 60 -18.96 10.16 4.66
N LEU A 61 -19.69 10.68 3.66
CA LEU A 61 -19.13 11.52 2.59
C LEU A 61 -18.99 13.00 2.95
N ILE A 62 -19.63 13.45 4.03
CA ILE A 62 -19.52 14.84 4.51
C ILE A 62 -18.50 14.97 5.67
N GLN A 63 -17.86 13.89 6.09
CA GLN A 63 -16.83 13.93 7.12
C GLN A 63 -15.57 14.64 6.62
N ASP A 64 -14.98 15.50 7.42
CA ASP A 64 -13.74 16.20 7.10
C ASP A 64 -12.60 15.22 6.74
N LYS A 65 -12.51 14.09 7.46
CA LYS A 65 -11.51 13.05 7.20
C LYS A 65 -11.64 12.42 5.81
N PHE A 66 -12.87 12.24 5.30
CA PHE A 66 -13.08 11.79 3.93
C PHE A 66 -12.55 12.81 2.92
N ILE A 67 -12.82 14.10 3.15
CA ILE A 67 -12.38 15.19 2.28
C ILE A 67 -10.87 15.28 2.26
N TYR A 68 -10.22 15.28 3.45
CA TYR A 68 -8.76 15.35 3.56
C TYR A 68 -8.08 14.14 2.91
N LEU A 69 -8.56 12.94 3.19
CA LEU A 69 -7.99 11.74 2.57
C LEU A 69 -8.11 11.76 1.04
N THR A 70 -9.28 12.17 0.52
CA THR A 70 -9.50 12.28 -0.93
C THR A 70 -8.55 13.30 -1.56
N ALA A 71 -8.34 14.45 -0.91
CA ALA A 71 -7.39 15.47 -1.35
C ALA A 71 -5.95 14.96 -1.32
N ILE A 72 -5.52 14.32 -0.23
CA ILE A 72 -4.17 13.77 -0.09
C ILE A 72 -3.89 12.73 -1.17
N VAL A 73 -4.76 11.74 -1.33
CA VAL A 73 -4.58 10.68 -2.34
C VAL A 73 -4.62 11.26 -3.76
N GLY A 74 -5.51 12.21 -4.01
CA GLY A 74 -5.56 12.94 -5.28
C GLY A 74 -4.23 13.65 -5.59
N LEU A 75 -3.68 14.39 -4.64
CA LEU A 75 -2.40 15.10 -4.78
C LEU A 75 -1.21 14.14 -4.97
N ILE A 76 -1.19 12.99 -4.28
CA ILE A 76 -0.17 11.96 -4.49
C ILE A 76 -0.21 11.44 -5.94
N LEU A 77 -1.39 11.17 -6.48
CA LEU A 77 -1.53 10.72 -7.87
C LEU A 77 -1.14 11.80 -8.87
N ILE A 78 -1.47 13.06 -8.59
CA ILE A 78 -1.05 14.23 -9.39
C ILE A 78 0.48 14.36 -9.37
N LEU A 79 1.11 14.29 -8.20
CA LEU A 79 2.56 14.35 -8.05
C LEU A 79 3.27 13.24 -8.84
N SER A 80 2.80 12.01 -8.67
CA SER A 80 3.34 10.83 -9.38
C SER A 80 3.27 11.01 -10.91
N ASP A 81 2.10 11.44 -11.42
CA ASP A 81 1.90 11.69 -12.85
C ASP A 81 2.76 12.87 -13.36
N ALA A 82 2.90 13.93 -12.58
CA ALA A 82 3.75 15.07 -12.92
C ALA A 82 5.22 14.67 -13.07
N MET A 83 5.77 13.94 -12.10
CA MET A 83 7.16 13.46 -12.12
C MET A 83 7.42 12.50 -13.29
N GLU A 84 6.43 11.65 -13.61
CA GLU A 84 6.51 10.72 -14.75
C GLU A 84 6.53 11.47 -16.08
N ARG A 85 5.54 12.36 -16.32
CA ARG A 85 5.45 13.15 -17.57
C ARG A 85 6.63 14.09 -17.77
N ALA A 86 7.16 14.65 -16.68
CA ALA A 86 8.38 15.46 -16.72
C ALA A 86 9.63 14.63 -17.03
N GLY A 87 9.56 13.30 -17.00
CA GLY A 87 10.74 12.43 -17.12
C GLY A 87 11.68 12.54 -15.90
N GLN A 88 11.24 13.17 -14.82
CA GLN A 88 12.05 13.47 -13.65
C GLN A 88 12.46 12.20 -12.89
N SER A 89 11.57 11.22 -12.80
CA SER A 89 11.87 9.90 -12.24
C SER A 89 13.01 9.20 -12.97
N LYS A 90 13.03 9.29 -14.32
CA LYS A 90 14.10 8.73 -15.14
C LYS A 90 15.43 9.46 -14.92
N ARG A 91 15.44 10.80 -14.93
CA ARG A 91 16.64 11.60 -14.68
C ARG A 91 17.21 11.37 -13.27
N LEU A 92 16.34 11.21 -12.26
CA LEU A 92 16.75 10.85 -10.90
C LEU A 92 17.50 9.51 -10.89
N MET A 93 16.97 8.50 -11.56
CA MET A 93 17.60 7.20 -11.68
C MET A 93 18.97 7.27 -12.39
N GLU A 94 19.03 7.97 -13.51
CA GLU A 94 20.27 8.13 -14.27
C GLU A 94 21.37 8.80 -13.44
N SER A 95 21.02 9.85 -12.68
CA SER A 95 21.94 10.58 -11.80
C SER A 95 22.50 9.73 -10.65
N LEU A 96 21.74 8.75 -10.18
CA LEU A 96 22.12 7.84 -9.08
C LEU A 96 22.82 6.57 -9.57
N SER A 97 22.58 6.14 -10.79
CA SER A 97 23.10 4.86 -11.34
C SER A 97 24.61 4.71 -11.28
N GLY A 98 25.34 5.81 -11.49
CA GLY A 98 26.80 5.82 -11.46
C GLY A 98 27.45 5.60 -10.09
N PHE A 99 26.67 5.65 -8.99
CA PHE A 99 27.18 5.35 -7.64
C PHE A 99 27.17 3.86 -7.31
N LEU A 100 26.52 3.04 -8.14
CA LEU A 100 26.36 1.61 -7.90
C LEU A 100 27.47 0.81 -8.59
N THR A 101 28.41 0.33 -7.80
CA THR A 101 29.56 -0.44 -8.28
C THR A 101 29.29 -1.95 -8.37
N SER A 102 28.37 -2.47 -7.56
CA SER A 102 28.04 -3.89 -7.53
C SER A 102 26.89 -4.24 -8.51
N PRO A 103 27.07 -5.24 -9.39
CA PRO A 103 26.01 -5.69 -10.29
C PRO A 103 24.73 -6.12 -9.57
N ARG A 104 24.84 -6.81 -8.43
CA ARG A 104 23.69 -7.22 -7.61
C ARG A 104 22.94 -6.03 -7.05
N LEU A 105 23.66 -5.00 -6.59
CA LEU A 105 23.04 -3.76 -6.10
C LEU A 105 22.32 -3.02 -7.23
N ARG A 106 22.84 -3.03 -8.46
CA ARG A 106 22.16 -2.44 -9.62
C ARG A 106 20.82 -3.12 -9.92
N LEU A 107 20.78 -4.47 -9.87
CA LEU A 107 19.56 -5.23 -10.14
C LEU A 107 18.44 -4.90 -9.14
N MET A 108 18.76 -4.66 -7.88
CA MET A 108 17.75 -4.31 -6.86
C MET A 108 17.43 -2.81 -6.83
N PHE A 109 18.40 -1.95 -7.15
CA PHE A 109 18.29 -0.50 -7.00
C PHE A 109 17.20 0.10 -7.90
N PHE A 110 17.17 -0.28 -9.17
CA PHE A 110 16.21 0.32 -10.12
C PHE A 110 14.77 0.04 -9.76
N PRO A 111 14.36 -1.21 -9.48
CA PRO A 111 12.99 -1.43 -9.02
C PRO A 111 12.71 -0.77 -7.66
N ALA A 112 13.68 -0.76 -6.74
CA ALA A 112 13.52 -0.08 -5.45
C ALA A 112 13.29 1.43 -5.63
N LEU A 113 14.04 2.09 -6.50
CA LEU A 113 13.91 3.53 -6.73
C LEU A 113 12.55 3.87 -7.40
N ILE A 114 12.12 3.08 -8.39
CA ILE A 114 10.78 3.23 -8.97
C ILE A 114 9.69 2.98 -7.93
N GLY A 115 9.96 2.09 -6.98
CA GLY A 115 9.06 1.82 -5.85
C GLY A 115 8.80 3.02 -4.94
N LEU A 116 9.61 4.07 -4.93
CA LEU A 116 9.33 5.30 -4.18
C LEU A 116 8.10 6.07 -4.72
N LEU A 117 7.72 5.81 -5.96
CA LEU A 117 6.54 6.43 -6.58
C LEU A 117 5.34 5.48 -6.54
N PRO A 118 4.24 5.84 -5.90
CA PRO A 118 3.05 5.00 -5.80
C PRO A 118 2.25 5.01 -7.11
N MET A 119 2.78 4.34 -8.14
CA MET A 119 2.11 4.25 -9.44
C MET A 119 1.66 2.81 -9.74
N PRO A 120 0.38 2.60 -10.10
CA PRO A 120 -0.11 1.30 -10.54
C PRO A 120 0.65 0.80 -11.77
N GLY A 121 1.10 -0.46 -11.72
CA GLY A 121 1.82 -1.04 -12.87
C GLY A 121 3.25 -0.52 -13.07
N GLY A 122 3.81 0.25 -12.15
CA GLY A 122 5.18 0.80 -12.23
C GLY A 122 6.29 -0.24 -12.44
N ALA A 123 5.98 -1.53 -12.25
CA ALA A 123 6.88 -2.63 -12.57
C ALA A 123 7.27 -2.70 -14.06
N VAL A 124 6.42 -2.17 -14.96
CA VAL A 124 6.73 -2.08 -16.40
C VAL A 124 7.86 -1.08 -16.65
N PHE A 125 7.95 -0.02 -15.85
CA PHE A 125 9.02 1.00 -16.00
C PHE A 125 10.36 0.50 -15.44
N SER A 126 10.36 -0.30 -14.37
CA SER A 126 11.58 -0.84 -13.78
C SER A 126 12.11 -2.09 -14.52
N ALA A 127 11.24 -2.87 -15.16
CA ALA A 127 11.61 -4.11 -15.84
C ALA A 127 12.66 -3.92 -16.97
N PRO A 128 12.55 -2.93 -17.89
CA PRO A 128 13.59 -2.64 -18.87
C PRO A 128 14.94 -2.34 -18.23
N MET A 129 14.94 -1.64 -17.10
CA MET A 129 16.16 -1.24 -16.39
C MET A 129 16.84 -2.42 -15.72
N VAL A 130 16.07 -3.34 -15.12
CA VAL A 130 16.59 -4.61 -14.61
C VAL A 130 17.18 -5.43 -15.76
N LYS A 131 16.54 -5.45 -16.93
CA LYS A 131 17.03 -6.12 -18.13
C LYS A 131 18.38 -5.55 -18.58
N THR A 132 18.46 -4.22 -18.69
CA THR A 132 19.73 -3.53 -19.05
C THR A 132 20.81 -3.74 -17.99
N ALA A 133 20.46 -3.70 -16.70
CA ALA A 133 21.40 -3.99 -15.62
C ALA A 133 21.90 -5.44 -15.62
N ALA A 134 21.15 -6.36 -16.23
CA ALA A 134 21.48 -7.78 -16.38
C ALA A 134 22.24 -8.09 -17.69
N GLU A 135 22.44 -7.10 -18.57
CA GLU A 135 23.20 -7.31 -19.83
C GLU A 135 24.63 -7.79 -19.53
N GLY A 136 25.06 -8.83 -20.24
CA GLY A 136 26.32 -9.51 -20.00
C GLY A 136 26.30 -10.53 -18.85
N MET A 137 25.16 -10.74 -18.19
CA MET A 137 25.00 -11.73 -17.12
C MET A 137 24.12 -12.89 -17.57
N THR A 138 24.45 -14.11 -17.13
CA THR A 138 23.63 -15.31 -17.41
C THR A 138 22.51 -15.45 -16.36
N ILE A 139 21.51 -14.55 -16.41
CA ILE A 139 20.38 -14.56 -15.47
C ILE A 139 19.12 -15.03 -16.19
N LYS A 140 18.38 -15.97 -15.56
CA LYS A 140 17.11 -16.46 -16.12
C LYS A 140 16.03 -15.40 -16.03
N ASN A 141 15.17 -15.31 -17.05
CA ASN A 141 14.06 -14.36 -17.11
C ASN A 141 13.20 -14.33 -15.83
N ARG A 142 12.91 -15.51 -15.25
CA ARG A 142 12.15 -15.60 -14.00
C ARG A 142 12.87 -15.00 -12.81
N ASP A 143 14.21 -15.00 -12.78
CA ASP A 143 15.00 -14.44 -11.70
C ASP A 143 15.01 -12.90 -11.80
N MET A 144 15.15 -12.37 -13.00
CA MET A 144 14.94 -10.93 -13.26
C MET A 144 13.52 -10.50 -12.88
N ALA A 145 12.51 -11.33 -13.17
CA ALA A 145 11.13 -11.03 -12.84
C ALA A 145 10.89 -10.94 -11.32
N VAL A 146 11.38 -11.90 -10.52
CA VAL A 146 11.22 -11.83 -9.06
C VAL A 146 12.02 -10.69 -8.44
N ILE A 147 13.22 -10.39 -8.95
CA ILE A 147 14.03 -9.25 -8.50
C ILE A 147 13.27 -7.95 -8.75
N ASN A 148 12.79 -7.74 -10.00
CA ASN A 148 12.01 -6.55 -10.35
C ASN A 148 10.77 -6.41 -9.47
N TYR A 149 10.00 -7.49 -9.31
CA TYR A 149 8.78 -7.48 -8.53
C TYR A 149 9.05 -7.23 -7.05
N TRP A 150 9.95 -8.00 -6.43
CA TRP A 150 10.20 -7.93 -4.99
C TRP A 150 10.75 -6.58 -4.55
N PHE A 151 11.83 -6.10 -5.16
CA PHE A 151 12.51 -4.88 -4.72
C PHE A 151 11.72 -3.60 -5.03
N ARG A 152 10.77 -3.66 -5.97
CA ARG A 152 9.89 -2.52 -6.21
C ARG A 152 8.94 -2.23 -5.04
N HIS A 153 8.61 -3.23 -4.23
CA HIS A 153 7.60 -3.13 -3.19
C HIS A 153 8.16 -2.94 -1.77
N ILE A 154 9.47 -2.79 -1.61
CA ILE A 154 10.13 -2.70 -0.29
C ILE A 154 9.74 -1.49 0.54
N TRP A 155 9.15 -0.46 -0.06
CA TRP A 155 8.77 0.78 0.59
C TRP A 155 7.31 0.82 1.06
N GLU A 156 6.48 -0.09 0.63
CA GLU A 156 5.02 0.02 0.74
C GLU A 156 4.47 -0.02 2.17
N LEU A 157 5.30 -0.46 3.15
CA LEU A 157 4.86 -0.55 4.52
C LEU A 157 5.07 0.73 5.33
N PHE A 158 5.99 1.61 4.92
CA PHE A 158 6.26 2.79 5.73
C PHE A 158 6.46 4.09 4.93
N TRP A 159 6.45 4.02 3.60
CA TRP A 159 6.65 5.21 2.79
C TRP A 159 5.40 6.11 2.81
N PRO A 160 5.51 7.37 3.28
CA PRO A 160 4.35 8.22 3.56
C PRO A 160 3.45 8.52 2.36
N LEU A 161 3.95 8.33 1.15
CA LEU A 161 3.20 8.60 -0.09
C LEU A 161 2.36 7.41 -0.57
N TYR A 162 2.40 6.26 0.11
CA TYR A 162 1.57 5.12 -0.30
C TYR A 162 0.13 5.27 0.19
N PRO A 163 -0.86 5.14 -0.71
CA PRO A 163 -2.27 5.27 -0.35
C PRO A 163 -2.72 4.34 0.78
N GLY A 164 -2.11 3.16 0.93
CA GLY A 164 -2.39 2.25 2.03
C GLY A 164 -1.97 2.81 3.39
N ILE A 165 -0.82 3.48 3.48
CA ILE A 165 -0.36 4.15 4.71
C ILE A 165 -1.29 5.32 5.05
N ILE A 166 -1.56 6.18 4.09
CA ILE A 166 -2.46 7.33 4.28
C ILE A 166 -3.86 6.90 4.71
N LEU A 167 -4.40 5.84 4.09
CA LEU A 167 -5.70 5.29 4.47
C LEU A 167 -5.67 4.71 5.89
N THR A 168 -4.60 4.01 6.27
CA THR A 168 -4.45 3.44 7.62
C THR A 168 -4.48 4.52 8.69
N VAL A 169 -3.68 5.59 8.53
CA VAL A 169 -3.62 6.68 9.52
C VAL A 169 -4.93 7.46 9.59
N ALA A 170 -5.61 7.68 8.46
CA ALA A 170 -6.91 8.33 8.41
C ALA A 170 -8.01 7.50 9.11
N LEU A 171 -8.01 6.18 8.96
CA LEU A 171 -8.96 5.28 9.61
C LEU A 171 -8.69 5.15 11.12
N ALA A 172 -7.42 5.14 11.53
CA ALA A 172 -7.01 4.97 12.91
C ALA A 172 -6.96 6.29 13.70
N ASP A 173 -7.06 7.43 13.03
CA ASP A 173 -6.95 8.78 13.62
C ASP A 173 -5.61 9.01 14.33
N ILE A 174 -4.52 8.65 13.66
CA ILE A 174 -3.14 8.80 14.15
C ILE A 174 -2.31 9.58 13.13
N GLN A 175 -1.16 10.11 13.57
CA GLN A 175 -0.22 10.76 12.67
C GLN A 175 0.56 9.74 11.82
N ILE A 176 1.06 10.17 10.66
CA ILE A 176 1.87 9.32 9.77
C ILE A 176 3.10 8.78 10.53
N ILE A 177 3.75 9.63 11.34
CA ILE A 177 4.94 9.25 12.10
C ILE A 177 4.67 8.15 13.10
N ASP A 178 3.49 8.12 13.74
CA ASP A 178 3.12 7.10 14.72
C ASP A 178 3.04 5.70 14.10
N LEU A 179 2.59 5.61 12.84
CA LEU A 179 2.56 4.33 12.13
C LEU A 179 3.93 3.93 11.59
N ILE A 180 4.60 4.85 10.87
CA ILE A 180 5.86 4.52 10.19
C ILE A 180 7.00 4.23 11.16
N ALA A 181 6.96 4.79 12.38
CA ALA A 181 7.92 4.47 13.44
C ALA A 181 7.94 2.98 13.82
N TYR A 182 6.87 2.25 13.55
CA TYR A 182 6.76 0.82 13.86
C TYR A 182 6.67 -0.08 12.63
N THR A 183 6.38 0.46 11.44
CA THR A 183 6.33 -0.33 10.19
C THR A 183 7.61 -0.27 9.37
N TRP A 184 8.54 0.69 9.65
CA TRP A 184 9.82 0.79 8.94
C TRP A 184 10.66 -0.50 8.94
N PRO A 185 10.61 -1.39 9.99
CA PRO A 185 11.39 -2.63 9.97
C PRO A 185 11.04 -3.54 8.78
N GLY A 186 9.85 -3.37 8.19
CA GLY A 186 9.44 -4.10 7.00
C GLY A 186 10.40 -3.93 5.82
N THR A 187 10.97 -2.74 5.62
CA THR A 187 11.93 -2.50 4.52
C THR A 187 13.24 -3.27 4.68
N PRO A 188 14.00 -3.16 5.79
CA PRO A 188 15.20 -3.96 5.97
C PRO A 188 14.92 -5.46 5.98
N ILE A 189 13.79 -5.91 6.52
CA ILE A 189 13.37 -7.32 6.44
C ILE A 189 13.20 -7.75 4.97
N MET A 190 12.51 -6.96 4.16
CA MET A 190 12.37 -7.25 2.72
C MET A 190 13.70 -7.20 1.97
N LEU A 191 14.59 -6.26 2.29
CA LEU A 191 15.93 -6.18 1.69
C LEU A 191 16.74 -7.44 2.03
N VAL A 192 16.75 -7.86 3.28
CA VAL A 192 17.48 -9.07 3.73
C VAL A 192 16.87 -10.33 3.11
N ALA A 193 15.54 -10.46 3.12
CA ALA A 193 14.86 -11.59 2.48
C ALA A 193 15.13 -11.61 0.97
N GLY A 194 15.01 -10.47 0.28
CA GLY A 194 15.31 -10.35 -1.15
C GLY A 194 16.77 -10.69 -1.49
N TRP A 195 17.70 -10.25 -0.65
CA TRP A 195 19.10 -10.63 -0.79
C TRP A 195 19.28 -12.14 -0.62
N PHE A 196 18.75 -12.71 0.45
CA PHE A 196 18.90 -14.14 0.77
C PHE A 196 18.29 -15.05 -0.29
N PHE A 197 17.08 -14.77 -0.76
CA PHE A 197 16.34 -15.63 -1.67
C PHE A 197 16.67 -15.40 -3.15
N PHE A 198 17.13 -14.20 -3.53
CA PHE A 198 17.24 -13.83 -4.95
C PHE A 198 18.64 -13.38 -5.39
N LEU A 199 19.45 -12.77 -4.50
CA LEU A 199 20.68 -12.09 -4.91
C LEU A 199 21.97 -12.71 -4.38
N ARG A 200 21.93 -13.52 -3.31
CA ARG A 200 23.15 -14.05 -2.70
C ARG A 200 23.95 -14.92 -3.67
N PRO A 201 25.31 -15.03 -3.49
CA PRO A 201 26.13 -16.01 -4.19
C PRO A 201 25.56 -17.43 -4.04
N GLY A 202 25.56 -18.20 -5.13
CA GLY A 202 24.98 -19.54 -5.21
C GLY A 202 23.48 -19.58 -5.54
N VAL A 203 22.74 -18.46 -5.39
CA VAL A 203 21.37 -18.30 -5.88
C VAL A 203 21.34 -17.57 -7.21
N LEU A 204 22.03 -16.43 -7.26
CA LEU A 204 22.26 -15.68 -8.50
C LEU A 204 23.74 -15.86 -8.89
N ASP A 205 23.97 -16.60 -9.98
CA ASP A 205 25.32 -16.79 -10.51
C ASP A 205 25.72 -15.55 -11.32
N THR A 206 26.80 -14.93 -10.90
CA THR A 206 27.27 -13.66 -11.50
C THR A 206 28.72 -13.80 -11.99
N LYS A 207 29.20 -15.02 -12.28
CA LYS A 207 30.60 -15.30 -12.54
C LYS A 207 31.13 -14.70 -13.85
N ASP A 208 30.25 -14.38 -14.81
CA ASP A 208 30.65 -13.88 -16.14
C ASP A 208 30.41 -12.36 -16.27
N LEU A 209 30.73 -11.61 -15.22
CA LEU A 209 30.40 -10.19 -15.12
C LEU A 209 31.35 -9.28 -15.91
N ALA A 210 31.11 -9.14 -17.19
CA ALA A 210 31.40 -7.89 -17.88
C ALA A 210 30.21 -6.95 -17.58
N MET A 211 30.43 -5.90 -16.78
CA MET A 211 29.39 -4.90 -16.53
C MET A 211 29.06 -4.18 -17.83
N GLY A 212 27.84 -4.34 -18.35
CA GLY A 212 27.36 -3.56 -19.48
C GLY A 212 27.47 -2.05 -19.20
N PRO A 213 27.62 -1.23 -20.25
CA PRO A 213 27.77 0.21 -20.13
C PRO A 213 26.46 0.80 -19.60
N LEU A 214 26.42 1.09 -18.28
CA LEU A 214 25.38 1.96 -17.73
C LEU A 214 25.84 3.42 -17.82
N PRO A 215 24.89 4.37 -17.93
CA PRO A 215 25.22 5.79 -17.89
C PRO A 215 26.07 6.09 -16.65
N THR A 216 27.27 6.59 -16.86
CA THR A 216 28.26 6.83 -15.79
C THR A 216 28.11 8.19 -15.12
N THR A 217 26.99 8.86 -15.30
CA THR A 217 26.74 10.18 -14.72
C THR A 217 26.57 10.08 -13.21
N ARG A 218 27.64 10.42 -12.48
CA ARG A 218 27.62 10.62 -11.03
C ARG A 218 27.38 12.09 -10.76
N SER A 219 26.18 12.49 -10.41
CA SER A 219 25.91 13.87 -10.05
C SER A 219 25.00 13.95 -8.84
N LYS A 220 25.59 14.22 -7.66
CA LYS A 220 24.83 14.46 -6.42
C LYS A 220 23.88 15.64 -6.58
N SER A 221 24.33 16.70 -7.28
CA SER A 221 23.53 17.90 -7.51
C SER A 221 22.31 17.59 -8.39
N ALA A 222 22.49 16.83 -9.47
CA ALA A 222 21.38 16.39 -10.32
C ALA A 222 20.43 15.49 -9.53
N ALA A 223 20.94 14.50 -8.77
CA ALA A 223 20.11 13.63 -7.94
C ALA A 223 19.29 14.43 -6.90
N PHE A 224 19.89 15.42 -6.25
CA PHE A 224 19.19 16.30 -5.31
C PHE A 224 18.11 17.12 -6.02
N LYS A 225 18.44 17.75 -7.17
CA LYS A 225 17.49 18.55 -7.95
C LYS A 225 16.28 17.70 -8.39
N GLU A 226 16.54 16.54 -8.99
CA GLU A 226 15.47 15.66 -9.50
C GLU A 226 14.68 14.98 -8.37
N GLY A 227 15.29 14.75 -7.19
CA GLY A 227 14.65 14.19 -6.00
C GLY A 227 13.95 15.23 -5.11
N LEU A 228 14.18 16.54 -5.35
CA LEU A 228 13.66 17.62 -4.48
C LEU A 228 12.13 17.55 -4.27
N PRO A 229 11.29 17.31 -5.30
CA PRO A 229 9.85 17.19 -5.07
C PRO A 229 9.47 16.08 -4.10
N LEU A 230 10.13 14.91 -4.16
CA LEU A 230 9.91 13.83 -3.21
C LEU A 230 10.35 14.22 -1.80
N LEU A 231 11.47 14.90 -1.66
CA LEU A 231 11.92 15.42 -0.37
C LEU A 231 10.94 16.44 0.21
N VAL A 232 10.44 17.36 -0.61
CA VAL A 232 9.41 18.34 -0.19
C VAL A 232 8.13 17.61 0.24
N ALA A 233 7.67 16.62 -0.50
CA ALA A 233 6.49 15.85 -0.14
C ALA A 233 6.66 15.13 1.21
N ILE A 234 7.78 14.42 1.42
CA ILE A 234 7.98 13.55 2.58
C ILE A 234 8.33 14.36 3.82
N VAL A 235 9.39 15.17 3.72
CA VAL A 235 9.85 15.99 4.85
C VAL A 235 8.80 17.05 5.20
N GLY A 236 8.14 17.61 4.17
CA GLY A 236 7.05 18.55 4.36
C GLY A 236 5.82 17.91 5.00
N ALA A 237 5.40 16.71 4.54
CA ALA A 237 4.27 16.00 5.13
C ALA A 237 4.51 15.73 6.61
N ILE A 238 5.58 15.03 6.95
CA ILE A 238 5.90 14.69 8.35
C ILE A 238 6.16 15.96 9.20
N GLY A 239 6.91 16.92 8.67
CA GLY A 239 7.27 18.13 9.40
C GLY A 239 6.09 19.08 9.64
N LEU A 240 5.26 19.34 8.62
CA LEU A 240 4.09 20.21 8.77
C LEU A 240 2.97 19.53 9.56
N GLU A 241 2.73 18.23 9.35
CA GLU A 241 1.78 17.46 10.15
C GLU A 241 2.15 17.53 11.65
N GLY A 242 3.40 17.21 11.98
CA GLY A 242 3.89 17.26 13.35
C GLY A 242 3.90 18.68 13.93
N ALA A 243 4.25 19.68 13.14
CA ALA A 243 4.23 21.08 13.58
C ALA A 243 2.81 21.58 13.87
N ILE A 244 1.84 21.26 12.99
CA ILE A 244 0.43 21.60 13.21
C ILE A 244 -0.08 20.89 14.46
N ALA A 245 0.16 19.60 14.62
CA ALA A 245 -0.27 18.86 15.79
C ALA A 245 0.32 19.41 17.10
N ALA A 246 1.58 19.86 17.08
CA ALA A 246 2.26 20.37 18.27
C ALA A 246 1.90 21.83 18.61
N PHE A 247 1.78 22.70 17.60
CA PHE A 247 1.67 24.16 17.80
C PHE A 247 0.29 24.74 17.48
N MET A 248 -0.55 24.03 16.71
CA MET A 248 -1.86 24.47 16.24
C MET A 248 -2.92 23.38 16.39
N PRO A 249 -3.19 22.86 17.61
CA PRO A 249 -4.06 21.70 17.82
C PRO A 249 -5.54 21.92 17.41
N SER A 250 -5.93 23.17 17.13
CA SER A 250 -7.25 23.50 16.58
C SER A 250 -7.35 23.30 15.07
N ILE A 251 -6.23 23.11 14.38
CA ILE A 251 -6.16 22.90 12.93
C ILE A 251 -5.94 21.39 12.68
N PRO A 252 -6.72 20.77 11.77
CA PRO A 252 -6.50 19.38 11.38
C PRO A 252 -5.08 19.17 10.83
N PHE A 253 -4.37 18.23 11.42
CA PHE A 253 -2.95 17.98 11.08
C PHE A 253 -2.79 17.47 9.63
N GLU A 254 -3.82 16.86 9.04
CA GLU A 254 -3.86 16.43 7.64
C GLU A 254 -3.65 17.58 6.65
N LEU A 255 -3.98 18.81 7.05
CA LEU A 255 -3.71 20.01 6.21
C LEU A 255 -2.21 20.21 5.98
N GLY A 256 -1.35 19.81 6.92
CA GLY A 256 0.10 19.81 6.74
C GLY A 256 0.54 18.93 5.59
N VAL A 257 -0.03 17.73 5.50
CA VAL A 257 0.22 16.78 4.40
C VAL A 257 -0.27 17.34 3.06
N ILE A 258 -1.47 17.93 3.03
CA ILE A 258 -2.04 18.55 1.82
C ILE A 258 -1.15 19.68 1.30
N VAL A 259 -0.72 20.57 2.19
CA VAL A 259 0.17 21.69 1.84
C VAL A 259 1.51 21.18 1.31
N ALA A 260 2.13 20.21 1.97
CA ALA A 260 3.39 19.62 1.53
C ALA A 260 3.30 19.00 0.13
N LEU A 261 2.24 18.24 -0.13
CA LEU A 261 1.99 17.63 -1.43
C LEU A 261 1.71 18.67 -2.52
N ALA A 262 0.92 19.70 -2.22
CA ALA A 262 0.67 20.79 -3.15
C ALA A 262 1.98 21.55 -3.50
N LEU A 263 2.81 21.86 -2.50
CA LEU A 263 4.13 22.45 -2.70
C LEU A 263 5.06 21.55 -3.53
N SER A 264 4.99 20.25 -3.32
CA SER A 264 5.75 19.28 -4.11
C SER A 264 5.33 19.28 -5.59
N VAL A 265 4.02 19.31 -5.88
CA VAL A 265 3.50 19.44 -7.25
C VAL A 265 3.97 20.75 -7.88
N VAL A 266 3.89 21.88 -7.16
CA VAL A 266 4.40 23.18 -7.62
C VAL A 266 5.92 23.08 -7.89
N CYS A 267 6.68 22.42 -7.04
CA CYS A 267 8.13 22.21 -7.25
C CYS A 267 8.40 21.48 -8.57
N VAL A 268 7.66 20.41 -8.90
CA VAL A 268 7.77 19.72 -10.21
C VAL A 268 7.47 20.66 -11.36
N MET A 269 6.40 21.46 -11.26
CA MET A 269 5.98 22.37 -12.32
C MET A 269 7.01 23.51 -12.54
N VAL A 270 7.58 24.05 -11.48
CA VAL A 270 8.64 25.08 -11.56
C VAL A 270 9.91 24.54 -12.17
N GLN A 271 10.29 23.32 -11.80
CA GLN A 271 11.46 22.64 -12.38
C GLN A 271 11.25 22.23 -13.84
N ASN A 272 10.00 22.06 -14.30
CA ASN A 272 9.64 21.55 -15.62
C ASN A 272 8.50 22.40 -16.22
N THR A 273 8.85 23.63 -16.61
CA THR A 273 7.88 24.64 -17.11
C THR A 273 7.09 24.18 -18.34
N GLN A 274 7.61 23.21 -19.10
CA GLN A 274 6.91 22.61 -20.26
C GLN A 274 5.64 21.83 -19.88
N LEU A 275 5.45 21.43 -18.60
CA LEU A 275 4.23 20.75 -18.18
C LEU A 275 2.99 21.64 -18.32
N GLY A 276 3.12 22.94 -18.01
CA GLY A 276 2.02 23.90 -18.04
C GLY A 276 0.81 23.49 -17.18
N LEU A 277 -0.24 24.30 -17.16
CA LEU A 277 -1.47 23.96 -16.42
C LEU A 277 -2.34 22.91 -17.11
N LYS A 278 -2.12 22.65 -18.40
CA LYS A 278 -2.88 21.66 -19.16
C LYS A 278 -2.74 20.25 -18.58
N PHE A 279 -1.57 19.93 -18.01
CA PHE A 279 -1.35 18.64 -17.39
C PHE A 279 -2.33 18.37 -16.23
N LEU A 280 -2.66 19.39 -15.41
CA LEU A 280 -3.63 19.22 -14.31
C LEU A 280 -5.00 18.80 -14.83
N LYS A 281 -5.46 19.44 -15.91
CA LYS A 281 -6.72 19.04 -16.57
C LYS A 281 -6.67 17.59 -17.06
N ASP A 282 -5.55 17.19 -17.66
CA ASP A 282 -5.39 15.83 -18.17
C ASP A 282 -5.41 14.80 -17.03
N VAL A 283 -4.72 15.09 -15.90
CA VAL A 283 -4.70 14.18 -14.73
C VAL A 283 -6.08 14.07 -14.09
N LEU A 284 -6.75 15.22 -13.89
CA LEU A 284 -8.11 15.25 -13.33
C LEU A 284 -9.14 14.54 -14.23
N SER A 285 -8.85 14.38 -15.51
CA SER A 285 -9.69 13.61 -16.43
C SER A 285 -9.39 12.12 -16.46
N LYS A 286 -8.35 11.64 -15.74
CA LYS A 286 -7.96 10.23 -15.74
C LYS A 286 -8.95 9.36 -14.96
N LYS A 287 -9.42 8.29 -15.60
CA LYS A 287 -10.29 7.29 -14.97
C LYS A 287 -9.66 6.65 -13.71
N SER A 288 -8.34 6.50 -13.68
CA SER A 288 -7.61 5.92 -12.53
C SER A 288 -7.76 6.76 -11.27
N LEU A 289 -7.71 8.10 -11.39
CA LEU A 289 -7.91 9.01 -10.25
C LEU A 289 -9.33 8.84 -9.67
N TRP A 290 -10.35 8.92 -10.51
CA TRP A 290 -11.75 8.78 -10.07
C TRP A 290 -12.07 7.38 -9.55
N SER A 291 -11.45 6.35 -10.12
CA SER A 291 -11.55 4.99 -9.59
C SER A 291 -11.00 4.91 -8.16
N MET A 292 -9.88 5.58 -7.85
CA MET A 292 -9.32 5.61 -6.50
C MET A 292 -10.21 6.42 -5.55
N VAL A 293 -10.71 7.58 -5.97
CA VAL A 293 -11.69 8.37 -5.19
C VAL A 293 -12.93 7.53 -4.88
N PHE A 294 -13.45 6.79 -5.85
CA PHE A 294 -14.60 5.90 -5.64
C PHE A 294 -14.31 4.77 -4.65
N VAL A 295 -13.10 4.25 -4.63
CA VAL A 295 -12.67 3.26 -3.62
C VAL A 295 -12.69 3.90 -2.22
N ILE A 296 -12.21 5.13 -2.06
CA ILE A 296 -12.25 5.85 -0.78
C ILE A 296 -13.70 6.06 -0.33
N VAL A 297 -14.57 6.51 -1.23
CA VAL A 297 -16.03 6.60 -0.99
C VAL A 297 -16.56 5.28 -0.42
N ALA A 298 -16.30 4.17 -1.12
CA ALA A 298 -16.80 2.86 -0.73
C ALA A 298 -16.30 2.42 0.67
N ILE A 299 -15.04 2.74 1.01
CA ILE A 299 -14.44 2.40 2.31
C ILE A 299 -15.09 3.19 3.44
N PHE A 300 -15.30 4.49 3.27
CA PHE A 300 -15.94 5.32 4.29
C PHE A 300 -17.40 4.91 4.49
N VAL A 301 -18.15 4.68 3.40
CA VAL A 301 -19.50 4.12 3.48
C VAL A 301 -19.51 2.78 4.23
N PHE A 302 -18.60 1.86 3.91
CA PHE A 302 -18.49 0.57 4.58
C PHE A 302 -18.23 0.73 6.08
N LYS A 303 -17.29 1.60 6.46
CA LYS A 303 -16.95 1.90 7.86
C LYS A 303 -18.17 2.38 8.64
N ASP A 304 -18.86 3.40 8.14
CA ASP A 304 -19.97 4.02 8.88
C ASP A 304 -21.23 3.17 8.88
N VAL A 305 -21.51 2.43 7.81
CA VAL A 305 -22.56 1.41 7.77
C VAL A 305 -22.30 0.31 8.79
N MET A 306 -21.07 -0.16 8.91
CA MET A 306 -20.68 -1.19 9.87
C MET A 306 -20.91 -0.72 11.33
N LEU A 307 -20.56 0.54 11.62
CA LEU A 307 -20.82 1.16 12.92
C LEU A 307 -22.34 1.31 13.16
N ALA A 308 -23.08 1.86 12.19
CA ALA A 308 -24.53 2.07 12.30
C ALA A 308 -25.31 0.75 12.46
N ALA A 309 -24.83 -0.34 11.88
CA ALA A 309 -25.43 -1.66 11.95
C ALA A 309 -25.06 -2.43 13.25
N GLY A 310 -24.24 -1.86 14.16
CA GLY A 310 -23.84 -2.51 15.41
C GLY A 310 -22.96 -3.75 15.20
N VAL A 311 -22.31 -3.86 14.04
CA VAL A 311 -21.46 -5.03 13.70
C VAL A 311 -20.29 -5.17 14.66
N VAL A 312 -19.69 -4.04 15.03
CA VAL A 312 -18.51 -3.98 15.89
C VAL A 312 -18.82 -4.53 17.28
N GLU A 313 -19.93 -4.09 17.88
CA GLU A 313 -20.39 -4.50 19.21
C GLU A 313 -20.74 -5.99 19.25
N GLU A 314 -21.42 -6.48 18.19
CA GLU A 314 -21.72 -7.90 18.08
C GLU A 314 -20.46 -8.76 17.92
N MET A 315 -19.51 -8.31 17.09
CA MET A 315 -18.24 -9.01 16.88
C MET A 315 -17.37 -8.99 18.13
N ALA A 316 -17.27 -7.88 18.85
CA ALA A 316 -16.52 -7.78 20.09
C ALA A 316 -17.04 -8.76 21.16
N ARG A 317 -18.37 -8.93 21.27
CA ARG A 317 -18.98 -9.93 22.17
C ARG A 317 -18.62 -11.37 21.83
N VAL A 318 -18.43 -11.67 20.52
CA VAL A 318 -18.13 -13.02 20.03
C VAL A 318 -16.62 -13.29 20.01
N ALA A 319 -15.80 -12.28 19.75
CA ALA A 319 -14.35 -12.41 19.63
C ALA A 319 -13.66 -12.96 20.89
N GLY A 320 -14.31 -12.85 22.07
CA GLY A 320 -14.08 -13.69 23.27
C GLY A 320 -12.65 -13.76 23.83
N GLY A 321 -11.64 -13.08 23.24
CA GLY A 321 -10.27 -13.09 23.75
C GLY A 321 -9.21 -12.73 22.71
N GLY A 322 -8.02 -12.40 23.20
CA GLY A 322 -6.88 -11.92 22.38
C GLY A 322 -6.45 -12.87 21.27
N ALA A 323 -6.61 -14.20 21.42
CA ALA A 323 -6.24 -15.17 20.40
C ALA A 323 -7.11 -15.09 19.14
N ALA A 324 -8.42 -14.87 19.27
CA ALA A 324 -9.32 -14.73 18.12
C ALA A 324 -9.08 -13.41 17.41
N LEU A 325 -8.84 -12.34 18.15
CA LEU A 325 -8.49 -11.02 17.61
C LEU A 325 -7.16 -11.08 16.85
N PHE A 326 -6.14 -11.72 17.43
CA PHE A 326 -4.85 -11.95 16.77
C PHE A 326 -5.01 -12.74 15.45
N ALA A 327 -5.73 -13.86 15.49
CA ALA A 327 -5.97 -14.67 14.30
C ALA A 327 -6.71 -13.88 13.22
N SER A 328 -7.71 -13.07 13.59
CA SER A 328 -8.45 -12.22 12.67
C SER A 328 -7.57 -11.12 12.06
N ALA A 329 -6.71 -10.48 12.86
CA ALA A 329 -5.78 -9.45 12.43
C ALA A 329 -4.71 -9.99 11.45
N VAL A 330 -4.40 -11.28 11.50
CA VAL A 330 -3.52 -11.93 10.51
C VAL A 330 -4.30 -12.41 9.30
N PHE A 331 -5.37 -13.19 9.52
CA PHE A 331 -6.04 -13.92 8.46
C PHE A 331 -6.84 -13.03 7.50
N LEU A 332 -7.63 -12.09 8.03
CA LEU A 332 -8.50 -11.27 7.17
C LEU A 332 -7.70 -10.33 6.25
N PRO A 333 -6.74 -9.52 6.74
CA PRO A 333 -5.93 -8.69 5.85
C PRO A 333 -5.12 -9.51 4.84
N PHE A 334 -4.56 -10.65 5.27
CA PHE A 334 -3.83 -11.56 4.37
C PHE A 334 -4.73 -12.07 3.23
N LEU A 335 -5.93 -12.55 3.56
CA LEU A 335 -6.87 -13.10 2.59
C LEU A 335 -7.33 -12.02 1.60
N VAL A 336 -7.72 -10.85 2.10
CA VAL A 336 -8.15 -9.74 1.24
C VAL A 336 -6.99 -9.26 0.36
N GLY A 337 -5.80 -9.10 0.93
CA GLY A 337 -4.59 -8.75 0.19
C GLY A 337 -4.28 -9.73 -0.94
N MET A 338 -4.38 -11.03 -0.67
CA MET A 338 -4.14 -12.09 -1.64
C MET A 338 -5.19 -12.11 -2.76
N VAL A 339 -6.45 -11.86 -2.45
CA VAL A 339 -7.55 -11.88 -3.44
C VAL A 339 -7.59 -10.59 -4.25
N ALA A 340 -7.34 -9.44 -3.63
CA ALA A 340 -7.39 -8.13 -4.30
C ALA A 340 -6.07 -7.76 -4.99
N GLY A 341 -4.93 -8.16 -4.42
CA GLY A 341 -3.60 -7.84 -4.94
C GLY A 341 -3.20 -6.37 -4.83
N ILE A 342 -3.81 -5.60 -3.90
CA ILE A 342 -3.48 -4.18 -3.66
C ILE A 342 -3.68 -3.80 -2.19
N ASN A 343 -2.83 -2.91 -1.65
CA ASN A 343 -2.82 -2.54 -0.23
C ASN A 343 -4.11 -1.85 0.23
N VAL A 344 -4.62 -0.90 -0.55
CA VAL A 344 -5.84 -0.16 -0.22
C VAL A 344 -7.03 -1.08 0.03
N ALA A 345 -7.06 -2.26 -0.64
CA ALA A 345 -8.14 -3.23 -0.49
C ALA A 345 -8.17 -3.86 0.90
N PHE A 346 -7.04 -4.39 1.38
CA PHE A 346 -7.04 -5.03 2.70
C PHE A 346 -7.19 -3.99 3.82
N VAL A 347 -6.56 -2.82 3.70
CA VAL A 347 -6.72 -1.74 4.68
C VAL A 347 -8.18 -1.32 4.75
N GLY A 348 -8.79 -0.95 3.61
CA GLY A 348 -10.15 -0.45 3.58
C GLY A 348 -11.21 -1.46 3.99
N ALA A 349 -11.01 -2.75 3.66
CA ALA A 349 -11.99 -3.78 3.98
C ALA A 349 -11.86 -4.31 5.41
N THR A 350 -10.67 -4.33 6.02
CA THR A 350 -10.46 -5.05 7.29
C THR A 350 -10.15 -4.15 8.48
N PHE A 351 -9.49 -3.00 8.26
CA PHE A 351 -9.07 -2.14 9.37
C PHE A 351 -10.23 -1.46 10.10
N PRO A 352 -11.32 -1.02 9.44
CA PRO A 352 -12.46 -0.50 10.18
C PRO A 352 -13.04 -1.50 11.21
N LEU A 353 -13.13 -2.78 10.83
CA LEU A 353 -13.58 -3.84 11.73
C LEU A 353 -12.56 -4.08 12.87
N LEU A 354 -11.27 -4.16 12.56
CA LEU A 354 -10.21 -4.35 13.54
C LEU A 354 -10.18 -3.22 14.57
N LEU A 355 -10.18 -1.97 14.11
CA LEU A 355 -10.17 -0.79 14.96
C LEU A 355 -11.43 -0.69 15.84
N GLY A 356 -12.58 -1.00 15.25
CA GLY A 356 -13.84 -1.03 15.97
C GLY A 356 -13.83 -2.07 17.10
N ILE A 357 -13.36 -3.30 16.85
CA ILE A 357 -13.24 -4.35 17.86
C ILE A 357 -12.26 -3.93 18.97
N LEU A 358 -11.07 -3.39 18.62
CA LEU A 358 -10.11 -2.90 19.61
C LEU A 358 -10.72 -1.83 20.52
N SER A 359 -11.46 -0.89 19.94
CA SER A 359 -12.15 0.16 20.69
C SER A 359 -13.22 -0.42 21.63
N SER A 360 -14.04 -1.36 21.14
CA SER A 360 -15.11 -1.99 21.93
C SER A 360 -14.59 -2.88 23.06
N LEU A 361 -13.37 -3.43 22.92
CA LEU A 361 -12.69 -4.21 23.95
C LEU A 361 -11.88 -3.36 24.93
N GLY A 362 -11.82 -2.03 24.75
CA GLY A 362 -11.01 -1.14 25.58
C GLY A 362 -9.49 -1.31 25.35
N MET A 363 -9.07 -1.79 24.18
CA MET A 363 -7.67 -2.09 23.83
C MET A 363 -7.06 -1.02 22.90
N GLN A 364 -7.42 0.26 23.10
CA GLN A 364 -6.94 1.37 22.27
C GLN A 364 -5.41 1.54 22.36
N ASP A 365 -4.79 1.20 23.47
CA ASP A 365 -3.35 1.16 23.72
C ASP A 365 -2.63 0.15 22.80
N GLN A 366 -3.33 -0.88 22.31
CA GLN A 366 -2.80 -1.88 21.41
C GLN A 366 -3.11 -1.60 19.93
N THR A 367 -3.66 -0.44 19.62
CA THR A 367 -4.00 -0.07 18.22
C THR A 367 -2.79 -0.18 17.29
N ILE A 368 -1.65 0.42 17.65
CA ILE A 368 -0.45 0.39 16.82
C ILE A 368 0.09 -1.04 16.63
N PRO A 369 0.30 -1.87 17.68
CA PRO A 369 0.71 -3.27 17.50
C PRO A 369 -0.19 -4.05 16.53
N TYR A 370 -1.51 -3.95 16.69
CA TYR A 370 -2.44 -4.66 15.81
C TYR A 370 -2.47 -4.12 14.38
N LEU A 371 -2.31 -2.82 14.18
CA LEU A 371 -2.17 -2.22 12.84
C LEU A 371 -0.89 -2.70 12.15
N VAL A 372 0.22 -2.77 12.88
CA VAL A 372 1.48 -3.31 12.37
C VAL A 372 1.31 -4.76 11.94
N LEU A 373 0.76 -5.61 12.81
CA LEU A 373 0.48 -7.01 12.51
C LEU A 373 -0.37 -7.18 11.25
N ALA A 374 -1.50 -6.47 11.19
CA ALA A 374 -2.44 -6.51 10.09
C ALA A 374 -1.82 -5.97 8.78
N THR A 375 -0.96 -4.95 8.87
CA THR A 375 -0.23 -4.40 7.73
C THR A 375 0.77 -5.43 7.16
N PHE A 376 1.57 -6.08 8.00
CA PHE A 376 2.50 -7.14 7.56
C PHE A 376 1.75 -8.32 6.95
N ALA A 377 0.66 -8.76 7.57
CA ALA A 377 -0.15 -9.86 7.09
C ALA A 377 -0.83 -9.53 5.75
N GLY A 378 -1.49 -8.38 5.66
CA GLY A 378 -2.18 -7.92 4.45
C GLY A 378 -1.21 -7.71 3.29
N PHE A 379 -0.07 -7.08 3.55
CA PHE A 379 0.96 -6.88 2.54
C PHE A 379 1.60 -8.20 2.08
N THR A 380 1.80 -9.17 2.98
CA THR A 380 2.20 -10.53 2.59
C THR A 380 1.18 -11.14 1.63
N GLY A 381 -0.12 -10.98 1.90
CA GLY A 381 -1.19 -11.41 1.00
C GLY A 381 -1.07 -10.76 -0.37
N VAL A 382 -0.85 -9.44 -0.43
CA VAL A 382 -0.63 -8.70 -1.67
C VAL A 382 0.59 -9.23 -2.43
N MET A 383 1.71 -9.42 -1.75
CA MET A 383 2.96 -9.88 -2.36
C MET A 383 2.89 -11.31 -2.92
N ILE A 384 2.09 -12.19 -2.29
CA ILE A 384 1.89 -13.55 -2.79
C ILE A 384 0.70 -13.67 -3.74
N SER A 385 -0.02 -12.58 -4.01
CA SER A 385 -1.20 -12.59 -4.88
C SER A 385 -0.84 -12.94 -6.33
N PRO A 386 -1.42 -13.99 -6.92
CA PRO A 386 -1.17 -14.34 -8.32
C PRO A 386 -1.82 -13.35 -9.30
N ILE A 387 -2.71 -12.49 -8.83
CA ILE A 387 -3.42 -11.48 -9.63
C ILE A 387 -2.87 -10.06 -9.41
N HIS A 388 -1.81 -9.89 -8.62
CA HIS A 388 -1.16 -8.60 -8.44
C HIS A 388 -0.65 -8.08 -9.79
N ILE A 389 -1.13 -6.89 -10.17
CA ILE A 389 -0.88 -6.35 -11.51
C ILE A 389 0.62 -6.21 -11.80
N CYS A 390 1.43 -5.76 -10.82
CA CYS A 390 2.87 -5.64 -11.01
C CYS A 390 3.55 -6.99 -11.24
N PHE A 391 3.05 -8.08 -10.62
CA PHE A 391 3.58 -9.42 -10.82
C PHE A 391 3.26 -9.94 -12.22
N ILE A 392 1.99 -9.79 -12.65
CA ILE A 392 1.55 -10.20 -13.98
C ILE A 392 2.33 -9.46 -15.06
N LEU A 393 2.38 -8.13 -14.99
CA LEU A 393 3.09 -7.29 -15.97
C LEU A 393 4.59 -7.58 -16.02
N THR A 394 5.21 -7.84 -14.86
CA THR A 394 6.62 -8.23 -14.80
C THR A 394 6.85 -9.58 -15.49
N CYS A 395 6.02 -10.58 -15.22
CA CYS A 395 6.13 -11.90 -15.87
C CYS A 395 5.90 -11.81 -17.39
N GLN A 396 4.95 -10.97 -17.82
CA GLN A 396 4.72 -10.71 -19.26
C GLN A 396 5.93 -10.05 -19.92
N TYR A 397 6.52 -9.02 -19.30
CA TYR A 397 7.69 -8.33 -19.83
C TYR A 397 8.89 -9.27 -20.00
N PHE A 398 9.19 -10.08 -19.01
CA PHE A 398 10.30 -11.04 -19.05
C PHE A 398 9.95 -12.36 -19.75
N ASN A 399 8.74 -12.50 -20.28
CA ASN A 399 8.24 -13.73 -20.94
C ASN A 399 8.56 -14.98 -20.13
N CYS A 400 8.13 -15.02 -18.85
CA CYS A 400 8.37 -16.13 -17.96
C CYS A 400 7.06 -16.73 -17.43
N ASP A 401 7.09 -18.02 -17.09
CA ASP A 401 5.93 -18.73 -16.55
C ASP A 401 5.53 -18.18 -15.18
N LEU A 402 4.27 -17.77 -15.07
CA LEU A 402 3.74 -17.13 -13.88
C LEU A 402 3.75 -18.06 -12.67
N GLY A 403 3.36 -19.31 -12.81
CA GLY A 403 3.29 -20.28 -11.71
C GLY A 403 4.66 -20.66 -11.16
N ARG A 404 5.65 -20.89 -12.05
CA ARG A 404 7.03 -21.19 -11.64
C ARG A 404 7.72 -19.99 -10.99
N THR A 405 7.39 -18.78 -11.45
CA THR A 405 7.91 -17.54 -10.88
C THR A 405 7.27 -17.28 -9.52
N TRP A 406 5.96 -17.48 -9.40
CA TRP A 406 5.19 -17.33 -8.17
C TRP A 406 5.73 -18.20 -7.02
N ARG A 407 6.08 -19.46 -7.31
CA ARG A 407 6.65 -20.38 -6.29
C ARG A 407 7.91 -19.83 -5.61
N LYS A 408 8.68 -18.96 -6.28
CA LYS A 408 9.85 -18.32 -5.70
C LYS A 408 9.49 -17.26 -4.64
N LEU A 409 8.28 -16.75 -4.66
CA LEU A 409 7.82 -15.75 -3.70
C LEU A 409 7.33 -16.38 -2.38
N VAL A 410 7.00 -17.67 -2.36
CA VAL A 410 6.43 -18.34 -1.17
C VAL A 410 7.38 -18.25 0.04
N GLY A 411 8.65 -18.60 -0.15
CA GLY A 411 9.64 -18.56 0.93
C GLY A 411 9.85 -17.18 1.55
N PRO A 412 10.22 -16.16 0.76
CA PRO A 412 10.43 -14.82 1.29
C PRO A 412 9.15 -14.18 1.85
N CYS A 413 7.96 -14.46 1.30
CA CYS A 413 6.69 -14.01 1.86
C CYS A 413 6.40 -14.66 3.21
N LEU A 414 6.70 -15.95 3.38
CA LEU A 414 6.54 -16.63 4.68
C LEU A 414 7.48 -16.03 5.73
N VAL A 415 8.75 -15.81 5.40
CA VAL A 415 9.71 -15.15 6.30
C VAL A 415 9.22 -13.76 6.69
N PHE A 416 8.69 -13.01 5.72
CA PHE A 416 8.18 -11.66 5.95
C PHE A 416 6.96 -11.67 6.89
N LEU A 417 6.00 -12.59 6.70
CA LEU A 417 4.83 -12.74 7.59
C LEU A 417 5.26 -13.10 9.02
N LEU A 418 6.16 -14.08 9.17
CA LEU A 418 6.67 -14.49 10.48
C LEU A 418 7.44 -13.37 11.18
N SER A 419 8.17 -12.56 10.41
CA SER A 419 8.84 -11.37 10.96
C SER A 419 7.83 -10.33 11.46
N GLY A 420 6.72 -10.11 10.77
CA GLY A 420 5.63 -9.23 11.21
C GLY A 420 4.98 -9.71 12.51
N ILE A 421 4.77 -11.02 12.66
CA ILE A 421 4.31 -11.64 13.91
C ILE A 421 5.34 -11.41 15.02
N GLY A 422 6.64 -11.54 14.72
CA GLY A 422 7.72 -11.26 15.67
C GLY A 422 7.74 -9.79 16.12
N VAL A 423 7.57 -8.85 15.18
CA VAL A 423 7.46 -7.42 15.50
C VAL A 423 6.25 -7.16 16.40
N PHE A 424 5.10 -7.76 16.14
CA PHE A 424 3.91 -7.63 16.99
C PHE A 424 4.21 -8.06 18.43
N TRP A 425 4.80 -9.23 18.64
CA TRP A 425 5.12 -9.73 19.97
C TRP A 425 6.19 -8.91 20.70
N PHE A 426 7.00 -8.16 19.96
CA PHE A 426 7.93 -7.21 20.54
C PHE A 426 7.25 -5.92 21.02
N LEU A 427 6.11 -5.56 20.40
CA LEU A 427 5.38 -4.33 20.69
C LEU A 427 4.30 -4.49 21.79
N VAL A 428 3.81 -5.71 21.99
CA VAL A 428 2.83 -6.06 23.05
C VAL A 428 3.55 -6.56 24.30
#